data_ea4436b7f6b544d8833f6dfe16d0b5c8
#
_entry.id   ea4436b7f6b544d8833f6dfe16d0b5c8
#
_cell.length_a   1.000
_cell.length_b   1.000
_cell.length_c   1.000
_cell.angle_alpha   90.00
_cell.angle_beta   90.00
_cell.angle_gamma   90.00
#
_symmetry.space_group_name_H-M   'P 1'
#
loop_
_entity.id
_entity.type
_entity.pdbx_description
1 polymer ?
#
loop_
_entity_poly.entity_id
_entity_poly.type
_entity_poly.pdbx_seq_one_letter_code
_entity_poly.pdbx_strand_id
1 'polypeptide(L)'
;MGMMGVGKSTLGKIVSKRAGLKFIDTDLNIEKKLSMKISEIFKVKGENFFRIQEEKEVLESLKKNKCVIALGGGAFMNKNVRETILKSSISIWLDINLKTLDKRIKWKEKRPLLYGEDTLSKIKKLYAQRKNIYKLAQHRINCNNLNKENISKKIISIYEKQ
;
A
#
# COMPACT_ATOMS: atom_id res chain seq x y z
N MET A 1 -2.62 0.04 -4.18
CA MET A 1 -1.88 -0.99 -3.39
C MET A 1 -0.53 -1.31 -4.02
N GLY A 2 0.30 -2.17 -3.40
CA GLY A 2 1.60 -2.60 -3.90
C GLY A 2 2.63 -2.73 -2.80
N MET A 3 3.84 -3.15 -3.15
CA MET A 3 4.94 -3.38 -2.20
C MET A 3 5.29 -2.13 -1.38
N MET A 4 5.85 -2.36 -0.21
CA MET A 4 6.43 -1.27 0.58
C MET A 4 7.49 -0.53 -0.25
N GLY A 5 7.62 0.79 -0.08
CA GLY A 5 8.60 1.60 -0.84
C GLY A 5 8.19 2.00 -2.25
N VAL A 6 7.09 1.46 -2.82
CA VAL A 6 6.63 1.84 -4.18
C VAL A 6 6.13 3.29 -4.28
N GLY A 7 5.77 3.92 -3.16
CA GLY A 7 5.35 5.32 -3.12
C GLY A 7 3.84 5.55 -2.96
N LYS A 8 3.10 4.57 -2.44
CA LYS A 8 1.64 4.66 -2.24
C LYS A 8 1.18 5.94 -1.56
N SER A 9 1.71 6.23 -0.38
CA SER A 9 1.34 7.43 0.39
C SER A 9 1.66 8.73 -0.35
N THR A 10 2.81 8.80 -1.01
CA THR A 10 3.21 9.98 -1.79
C THR A 10 2.31 10.19 -3.00
N LEU A 11 2.08 9.12 -3.78
CA LEU A 11 1.21 9.18 -4.95
C LEU A 11 -0.24 9.41 -4.57
N GLY A 12 -0.72 8.78 -3.49
CA GLY A 12 -2.06 8.96 -2.98
C GLY A 12 -2.35 10.42 -2.60
N LYS A 13 -1.39 11.11 -1.93
CA LYS A 13 -1.50 12.54 -1.62
C LYS A 13 -1.55 13.42 -2.88
N ILE A 14 -0.74 13.11 -3.90
CA ILE A 14 -0.72 13.87 -5.16
C ILE A 14 -2.06 13.70 -5.89
N VAL A 15 -2.52 12.45 -6.02
CA VAL A 15 -3.77 12.11 -6.71
C VAL A 15 -4.97 12.73 -6.01
N SER A 16 -5.08 12.58 -4.69
CA SER A 16 -6.20 13.13 -3.92
C SER A 16 -6.29 14.65 -4.05
N LYS A 17 -5.16 15.36 -3.95
CA LYS A 17 -5.12 16.81 -4.14
C LYS A 17 -5.59 17.24 -5.54
N ARG A 18 -5.17 16.52 -6.58
CA ARG A 18 -5.52 16.84 -7.97
C ARG A 18 -6.95 16.52 -8.32
N ALA A 19 -7.49 15.44 -7.79
CA ALA A 19 -8.85 15.00 -8.03
C ALA A 19 -9.87 15.61 -7.05
N GLY A 20 -9.47 16.48 -6.13
CA GLY A 20 -10.38 17.04 -5.12
C GLY A 20 -10.91 16.01 -4.13
N LEU A 21 -10.17 14.92 -3.89
CA LEU A 21 -10.59 13.80 -3.04
C LEU A 21 -9.90 13.84 -1.67
N LYS A 22 -10.53 13.24 -0.66
CA LYS A 22 -9.89 13.01 0.65
C LYS A 22 -8.77 11.98 0.52
N PHE A 23 -7.68 12.16 1.29
CA PHE A 23 -6.60 11.18 1.35
C PHE A 23 -6.64 10.40 2.67
N ILE A 24 -6.53 9.08 2.57
CA ILE A 24 -6.48 8.15 3.71
C ILE A 24 -5.24 7.26 3.54
N ASP A 25 -4.41 7.20 4.56
CA ASP A 25 -3.31 6.24 4.67
C ASP A 25 -3.61 5.30 5.84
N THR A 26 -3.89 4.04 5.54
CA THR A 26 -4.34 3.07 6.56
C THR A 26 -3.24 2.78 7.58
N ASP A 27 -1.97 2.74 7.16
CA ASP A 27 -0.84 2.54 8.07
C ASP A 27 -0.71 3.70 9.06
N LEU A 28 -0.82 4.95 8.58
CA LEU A 28 -0.78 6.14 9.44
C LEU A 28 -1.98 6.23 10.39
N ASN A 29 -3.15 5.81 9.95
CA ASN A 29 -4.33 5.80 10.80
C ASN A 29 -4.19 4.79 11.95
N ILE A 30 -3.66 3.59 11.67
CA ILE A 30 -3.37 2.59 12.71
C ILE A 30 -2.36 3.15 13.72
N GLU A 31 -1.26 3.76 13.26
CA GLU A 31 -0.27 4.38 14.14
C GLU A 31 -0.91 5.45 15.05
N LYS A 32 -1.78 6.29 14.49
CA LYS A 32 -2.50 7.31 15.28
C LYS A 32 -3.46 6.71 16.29
N LYS A 33 -4.28 5.73 15.88
CA LYS A 33 -5.28 5.07 16.77
C LYS A 33 -4.61 4.38 17.95
N LEU A 34 -3.45 3.77 17.73
CA LEU A 34 -2.73 3.02 18.75
C LEU A 34 -1.64 3.83 19.46
N SER A 35 -1.40 5.09 19.04
CA SER A 35 -0.31 5.93 19.54
C SER A 35 1.06 5.22 19.51
N MET A 36 1.25 4.29 18.56
CA MET A 36 2.43 3.46 18.42
C MET A 36 2.88 3.40 16.95
N LYS A 37 4.20 3.32 16.70
CA LYS A 37 4.71 3.04 15.37
C LYS A 37 4.44 1.58 14.97
N ILE A 38 4.23 1.31 13.67
CA ILE A 38 4.00 -0.06 13.18
C ILE A 38 5.12 -0.99 13.61
N SER A 39 6.39 -0.52 13.58
CA SER A 39 7.54 -1.30 14.07
C SER A 39 7.41 -1.71 15.54
N GLU A 40 6.88 -0.84 16.35
CA GLU A 40 6.65 -1.07 17.78
C GLU A 40 5.47 -2.01 18.01
N ILE A 41 4.39 -1.84 17.24
CA ILE A 41 3.22 -2.75 17.28
C ILE A 41 3.67 -4.18 16.97
N PHE A 42 4.47 -4.38 15.92
CA PHE A 42 5.01 -5.70 15.58
C PHE A 42 5.87 -6.29 16.70
N LYS A 43 6.72 -5.47 17.33
CA LYS A 43 7.61 -5.91 18.41
C LYS A 43 6.84 -6.26 19.69
N VAL A 44 5.87 -5.45 20.08
CA VAL A 44 5.19 -5.56 21.39
C VAL A 44 3.92 -6.41 21.30
N LYS A 45 3.15 -6.27 20.22
CA LYS A 45 1.84 -6.92 20.06
C LYS A 45 1.85 -8.06 19.04
N GLY A 46 2.88 -8.15 18.22
CA GLY A 46 3.02 -9.18 17.17
C GLY A 46 2.28 -8.88 15.88
N GLU A 47 2.60 -9.68 14.84
CA GLU A 47 2.02 -9.50 13.50
C GLU A 47 0.52 -9.76 13.46
N ASN A 48 0.02 -10.79 14.16
CA ASN A 48 -1.40 -11.15 14.15
C ASN A 48 -2.27 -9.99 14.68
N PHE A 49 -1.86 -9.34 15.76
CA PHE A 49 -2.56 -8.17 16.28
C PHE A 49 -2.60 -7.05 15.24
N PHE A 50 -1.46 -6.75 14.62
CA PHE A 50 -1.40 -5.74 13.55
C PHE A 50 -2.36 -6.07 12.40
N ARG A 51 -2.42 -7.33 11.94
CA ARG A 51 -3.31 -7.73 10.84
C ARG A 51 -4.78 -7.56 11.16
N ILE A 52 -5.19 -7.81 12.39
CA ILE A 52 -6.55 -7.54 12.84
C ILE A 52 -6.87 -6.02 12.79
N GLN A 53 -5.92 -5.18 13.23
CA GLN A 53 -6.11 -3.72 13.16
C GLN A 53 -6.08 -3.22 11.72
N GLU A 54 -5.21 -3.77 10.86
CA GLU A 54 -5.12 -3.46 9.44
C GLU A 54 -6.44 -3.75 8.72
N GLU A 55 -7.03 -4.93 8.94
CA GLU A 55 -8.33 -5.31 8.37
C GLU A 55 -9.43 -4.35 8.81
N LYS A 56 -9.57 -4.10 10.11
CA LYS A 56 -10.57 -3.17 10.66
C LYS A 56 -10.43 -1.77 10.05
N GLU A 57 -9.21 -1.23 10.01
CA GLU A 57 -8.97 0.11 9.47
C GLU A 57 -9.30 0.21 7.98
N VAL A 58 -8.96 -0.81 7.19
CA VAL A 58 -9.26 -0.82 5.75
C VAL A 58 -10.77 -0.88 5.53
N LEU A 59 -11.48 -1.78 6.21
CA LEU A 59 -12.94 -1.91 6.06
C LEU A 59 -13.67 -0.64 6.50
N GLU A 60 -13.22 0.03 7.56
CA GLU A 60 -13.74 1.36 7.96
C GLU A 60 -13.46 2.44 6.91
N SER A 61 -12.26 2.42 6.33
CA SER A 61 -11.88 3.39 5.30
C SER A 61 -12.69 3.21 4.01
N LEU A 62 -13.05 1.99 3.65
CA LEU A 62 -13.86 1.67 2.47
C LEU A 62 -15.30 2.17 2.56
N LYS A 63 -15.82 2.42 3.76
CA LYS A 63 -17.14 3.05 3.96
C LYS A 63 -17.16 4.54 3.60
N LYS A 64 -16.00 5.17 3.42
CA LYS A 64 -15.88 6.60 3.11
C LYS A 64 -15.94 6.83 1.61
N ASN A 65 -16.80 7.73 1.20
CA ASN A 65 -16.92 8.11 -0.22
C ASN A 65 -15.89 9.18 -0.63
N LYS A 66 -15.62 9.29 -1.91
CA LYS A 66 -14.77 10.32 -2.55
C LYS A 66 -13.41 10.43 -1.87
N CYS A 67 -12.69 9.31 -1.76
CA CYS A 67 -11.37 9.27 -1.15
C CYS A 67 -10.38 8.41 -1.93
N VAL A 68 -9.09 8.74 -1.78
CA VAL A 68 -7.96 7.93 -2.21
C VAL A 68 -7.39 7.22 -0.99
N ILE A 69 -7.38 5.89 -1.02
CA ILE A 69 -6.91 5.06 0.09
C ILE A 69 -5.55 4.44 -0.26
N ALA A 70 -4.52 4.80 0.48
CA ALA A 70 -3.22 4.13 0.43
C ALA A 70 -3.21 2.97 1.43
N LEU A 71 -3.15 1.74 0.92
CA LEU A 71 -3.16 0.52 1.74
C LEU A 71 -1.77 0.13 2.24
N GLY A 72 -1.69 -0.45 3.42
CA GLY A 72 -0.54 -1.23 3.87
C GLY A 72 -0.14 -2.29 2.84
N GLY A 73 1.17 -2.62 2.78
CA GLY A 73 1.66 -3.56 1.76
C GLY A 73 1.12 -5.00 1.92
N GLY A 74 0.58 -5.35 3.08
CA GLY A 74 -0.01 -6.66 3.36
C GLY A 74 -1.53 -6.71 3.27
N ALA A 75 -2.21 -5.58 3.34
CA ALA A 75 -3.66 -5.51 3.50
C ALA A 75 -4.44 -6.27 2.41
N PHE A 76 -4.00 -6.18 1.15
CA PHE A 76 -4.66 -6.87 0.03
C PHE A 76 -4.47 -8.40 0.06
N MET A 77 -3.60 -8.93 0.93
CA MET A 77 -3.43 -10.38 1.13
C MET A 77 -4.61 -10.99 1.88
N ASN A 78 -5.24 -10.23 2.77
CA ASN A 78 -6.47 -10.64 3.46
C ASN A 78 -7.60 -10.81 2.44
N LYS A 79 -8.25 -11.98 2.45
CA LYS A 79 -9.31 -12.33 1.49
C LYS A 79 -10.52 -11.40 1.63
N ASN A 80 -11.01 -11.18 2.84
CA ASN A 80 -12.18 -10.34 3.12
C ASN A 80 -11.95 -8.88 2.68
N VAL A 81 -10.79 -8.31 3.03
CA VAL A 81 -10.37 -6.98 2.58
C VAL A 81 -10.33 -6.90 1.06
N ARG A 82 -9.71 -7.87 0.40
CA ARG A 82 -9.58 -7.92 -1.05
C ARG A 82 -10.93 -7.98 -1.76
N GLU A 83 -11.81 -8.87 -1.33
CA GLU A 83 -13.13 -9.01 -1.92
C GLU A 83 -13.97 -7.73 -1.76
N THR A 84 -13.91 -7.11 -0.59
CA THR A 84 -14.58 -5.83 -0.34
C THR A 84 -14.03 -4.72 -1.25
N ILE A 85 -12.71 -4.61 -1.39
CA ILE A 85 -12.08 -3.62 -2.29
C ILE A 85 -12.52 -3.83 -3.74
N LEU A 86 -12.50 -5.08 -4.22
CA LEU A 86 -12.84 -5.38 -5.62
C LEU A 86 -14.32 -5.10 -5.93
N LYS A 87 -15.21 -5.17 -4.93
CA LYS A 87 -16.65 -4.89 -5.08
C LYS A 87 -16.99 -3.40 -4.98
N SER A 88 -16.25 -2.63 -4.17
CA SER A 88 -16.67 -1.27 -3.76
C SER A 88 -15.70 -0.16 -4.17
N SER A 89 -14.60 -0.46 -4.85
CA SER A 89 -13.55 0.54 -5.11
C SER A 89 -12.78 0.23 -6.37
N ILE A 90 -12.19 1.26 -6.98
CA ILE A 90 -11.22 1.10 -8.07
C ILE A 90 -9.89 0.67 -7.46
N SER A 91 -9.48 -0.54 -7.74
CA SER A 91 -8.24 -1.11 -7.19
C SER A 91 -7.07 -0.99 -8.17
N ILE A 92 -6.01 -0.31 -7.76
CA ILE A 92 -4.83 -0.04 -8.59
C ILE A 92 -3.58 -0.64 -7.94
N TRP A 93 -2.93 -1.57 -8.62
CA TRP A 93 -1.63 -2.10 -8.24
C TRP A 93 -0.50 -1.27 -8.84
N LEU A 94 0.30 -0.67 -7.98
CA LEU A 94 1.54 0.00 -8.34
C LEU A 94 2.66 -1.06 -8.35
N ASP A 95 3.09 -1.45 -9.54
CA ASP A 95 4.12 -2.47 -9.74
C ASP A 95 5.46 -1.83 -10.06
N ILE A 96 6.52 -2.33 -9.43
CA ILE A 96 7.88 -1.84 -9.60
C ILE A 96 8.86 -3.01 -9.51
N ASN A 97 9.95 -2.96 -10.28
CA ASN A 97 10.96 -4.00 -10.22
C ASN A 97 11.72 -4.02 -8.89
N LEU A 98 12.20 -5.21 -8.53
CA LEU A 98 12.85 -5.43 -7.24
C LEU A 98 14.14 -4.63 -7.04
N LYS A 99 14.92 -4.41 -8.12
CA LYS A 99 16.16 -3.63 -8.04
C LYS A 99 15.89 -2.17 -7.67
N THR A 100 14.87 -1.56 -8.29
CA THR A 100 14.46 -0.19 -7.97
C THR A 100 13.84 -0.10 -6.58
N LEU A 101 13.09 -1.13 -6.18
CA LEU A 101 12.48 -1.21 -4.86
C LEU A 101 13.53 -1.27 -3.75
N ASP A 102 14.55 -2.12 -3.90
CA ASP A 102 15.67 -2.26 -2.96
C ASP A 102 16.40 -0.92 -2.74
N LYS A 103 16.77 -0.24 -3.84
CA LYS A 103 17.37 1.10 -3.76
C LYS A 103 16.52 2.08 -2.96
N ARG A 104 15.20 2.09 -3.17
CA ARG A 104 14.27 2.99 -2.46
C ARG A 104 14.09 2.63 -0.99
N ILE A 105 14.23 1.36 -0.61
CA ILE A 105 14.04 0.89 0.77
C ILE A 105 15.30 1.12 1.59
N LYS A 106 16.50 0.86 1.07
CA LYS A 106 17.79 1.14 1.75
C LYS A 106 17.91 2.59 2.19
N TRP A 107 17.29 3.52 1.48
CA TRP A 107 17.23 4.95 1.84
C TRP A 107 16.24 5.28 2.97
N LYS A 108 15.42 4.32 3.44
CA LYS A 108 14.38 4.55 4.47
C LYS A 108 14.43 3.48 5.56
N GLU A 109 15.36 3.63 6.45
CA GLU A 109 15.66 2.73 7.57
C GLU A 109 14.56 2.57 8.63
N LYS A 110 13.36 2.13 8.39
CA LYS A 110 12.42 1.83 9.51
C LYS A 110 11.27 0.91 9.05
N ARG A 111 11.57 -0.37 8.78
CA ARG A 111 10.49 -1.31 8.41
C ARG A 111 10.63 -2.64 9.14
N PRO A 112 9.64 -3.03 10.00
CA PRO A 112 9.76 -4.21 10.89
C PRO A 112 10.04 -5.51 10.15
N LEU A 113 9.42 -5.73 8.99
CA LEU A 113 9.57 -6.97 8.19
C LEU A 113 10.92 -7.10 7.49
N LEU A 114 11.81 -6.10 7.62
CA LEU A 114 13.11 -6.08 6.95
C LEU A 114 14.28 -6.04 7.94
N TYR A 115 14.05 -6.16 9.25
CA TYR A 115 15.11 -6.20 10.24
C TYR A 115 15.93 -7.49 10.15
N GLY A 116 17.27 -7.36 10.23
CA GLY A 116 18.23 -8.47 10.17
C GLY A 116 18.40 -9.00 8.74
N GLU A 117 19.52 -9.57 8.38
CA GLU A 117 19.87 -10.20 7.10
C GLU A 117 19.53 -9.45 5.79
N ASP A 118 19.97 -9.97 4.64
CA ASP A 118 19.87 -9.36 3.32
C ASP A 118 18.45 -8.84 3.00
N THR A 119 18.28 -7.53 3.09
CA THR A 119 17.03 -6.81 2.79
C THR A 119 16.47 -7.18 1.42
N LEU A 120 17.34 -7.42 0.42
CA LEU A 120 16.93 -7.79 -0.93
C LEU A 120 16.28 -9.18 -0.95
N SER A 121 16.82 -10.14 -0.23
CA SER A 121 16.25 -11.50 -0.14
C SER A 121 14.85 -11.46 0.48
N LYS A 122 14.67 -10.73 1.57
CA LYS A 122 13.35 -10.55 2.20
C LYS A 122 12.35 -9.87 1.27
N ILE A 123 12.76 -8.83 0.53
CA ILE A 123 11.92 -8.17 -0.46
C ILE A 123 11.52 -9.14 -1.57
N LYS A 124 12.45 -9.94 -2.08
CA LYS A 124 12.18 -10.97 -3.10
C LYS A 124 11.15 -11.98 -2.60
N LYS A 125 11.33 -12.51 -1.40
CA LYS A 125 10.41 -13.47 -0.76
C LYS A 125 9.01 -12.88 -0.60
N LEU A 126 8.89 -11.69 -0.04
CA LEU A 126 7.60 -10.98 0.12
C LEU A 126 6.94 -10.68 -1.23
N TYR A 127 7.71 -10.26 -2.23
CA TYR A 127 7.18 -9.99 -3.56
C TYR A 127 6.66 -11.27 -4.23
N ALA A 128 7.40 -12.37 -4.16
CA ALA A 128 6.99 -13.67 -4.70
C ALA A 128 5.65 -14.13 -4.08
N GLN A 129 5.50 -14.01 -2.76
CA GLN A 129 4.27 -14.35 -2.05
C GLN A 129 3.07 -13.47 -2.45
N ARG A 130 3.30 -12.19 -2.75
CA ARG A 130 2.24 -11.19 -2.92
C ARG A 130 1.88 -10.90 -4.37
N LYS A 131 2.80 -11.13 -5.31
CA LYS A 131 2.65 -10.76 -6.72
C LYS A 131 1.37 -11.32 -7.35
N ASN A 132 1.08 -12.60 -7.12
CA ASN A 132 -0.09 -13.25 -7.71
C ASN A 132 -1.40 -12.69 -7.15
N ILE A 133 -1.43 -12.30 -5.89
CA ILE A 133 -2.59 -11.65 -5.27
C ILE A 133 -2.73 -10.20 -5.75
N TYR A 134 -1.63 -9.44 -5.87
CA TYR A 134 -1.70 -8.10 -6.43
C TYR A 134 -2.22 -8.06 -7.88
N LYS A 135 -1.97 -9.12 -8.68
CA LYS A 135 -2.51 -9.25 -10.05
C LYS A 135 -4.04 -9.30 -10.12
N LEU A 136 -4.72 -9.58 -9.01
CA LEU A 136 -6.17 -9.56 -8.93
C LEU A 136 -6.75 -8.14 -8.89
N ALA A 137 -5.91 -7.11 -8.75
CA ALA A 137 -6.36 -5.72 -8.85
C ALA A 137 -6.88 -5.42 -10.26
N GLN A 138 -7.94 -4.61 -10.35
CA GLN A 138 -8.57 -4.23 -11.62
C GLN A 138 -7.60 -3.51 -12.57
N HIS A 139 -6.67 -2.72 -12.02
CA HIS A 139 -5.68 -1.99 -12.81
C HIS A 139 -4.26 -2.22 -12.28
N ARG A 140 -3.31 -2.35 -13.20
CA ARG A 140 -1.87 -2.42 -12.92
C ARG A 140 -1.17 -1.24 -13.57
N ILE A 141 -0.39 -0.50 -12.81
CA ILE A 141 0.50 0.55 -13.32
C ILE A 141 1.95 0.10 -13.13
N ASN A 142 2.66 -0.09 -14.23
CA ASN A 142 4.10 -0.32 -14.20
C ASN A 142 4.79 1.02 -13.85
N CYS A 143 5.41 1.07 -12.67
CA CYS A 143 6.06 2.26 -12.12
C CYS A 143 7.56 2.33 -12.43
N ASN A 144 8.08 1.41 -13.25
CA ASN A 144 9.47 1.44 -13.71
C ASN A 144 9.65 2.61 -14.66
N ASN A 145 10.76 3.34 -14.50
CA ASN A 145 11.15 4.46 -15.38
C ASN A 145 10.11 5.60 -15.46
N LEU A 146 9.11 5.62 -14.58
CA LEU A 146 8.14 6.69 -14.50
C LEU A 146 8.40 7.57 -13.28
N ASN A 147 8.31 8.88 -13.47
CA ASN A 147 8.30 9.84 -12.37
C ASN A 147 6.92 9.87 -11.68
N LYS A 148 6.85 10.53 -10.53
CA LYS A 148 5.61 10.65 -9.74
C LYS A 148 4.49 11.33 -10.51
N GLU A 149 4.84 12.30 -11.35
CA GLU A 149 3.93 13.06 -12.20
C GLU A 149 3.19 12.15 -13.17
N ASN A 150 3.92 11.37 -13.95
CA ASN A 150 3.36 10.47 -14.95
C ASN A 150 2.54 9.33 -14.32
N ILE A 151 2.97 8.82 -13.16
CA ILE A 151 2.20 7.80 -12.43
C ILE A 151 0.88 8.41 -11.94
N SER A 152 0.91 9.62 -11.36
CA SER A 152 -0.31 10.27 -10.86
C SER A 152 -1.30 10.60 -11.98
N LYS A 153 -0.83 11.05 -13.15
CA LYS A 153 -1.68 11.25 -14.33
C LYS A 153 -2.38 9.96 -14.78
N LYS A 154 -1.64 8.83 -14.81
CA LYS A 154 -2.24 7.53 -15.13
C LYS A 154 -3.32 7.11 -14.12
N ILE A 155 -3.08 7.33 -12.82
CA ILE A 155 -4.08 7.02 -11.78
C ILE A 155 -5.34 7.86 -11.97
N ILE A 156 -5.19 9.16 -12.22
CA ILE A 156 -6.31 10.08 -12.45
C ILE A 156 -7.08 9.67 -13.70
N SER A 157 -6.40 9.38 -14.80
CA SER A 157 -7.07 8.91 -16.03
C SER A 157 -7.86 7.61 -15.84
N ILE A 158 -7.42 6.70 -14.96
CA ILE A 158 -8.20 5.51 -14.60
C ILE A 158 -9.46 5.91 -13.82
N TYR A 159 -9.35 6.85 -12.89
CA TYR A 159 -10.46 7.32 -12.07
C TYR A 159 -11.53 8.06 -12.89
N GLU A 160 -11.11 8.91 -13.84
CA GLU A 160 -12.00 9.71 -14.68
C GLU A 160 -12.79 8.90 -15.74
N LYS A 161 -12.39 7.64 -15.98
CA LYS A 161 -13.07 6.74 -16.93
C LYS A 161 -14.12 5.84 -16.28
N GLN A 162 -14.35 5.99 -14.99
CA GLN A 162 -15.36 5.24 -14.23
C GLN A 162 -16.63 6.07 -14.03
#